data_be4e20f116cd0fd3f45356ee9dc1f3b7
#
_entry.id   be4e20f116cd0fd3f45356ee9dc1f3b7
#
_cell.length_a   1.000
_cell.length_b   1.000
_cell.length_c   1.000
_cell.angle_alpha   90.00
_cell.angle_beta   90.00
_cell.angle_gamma   90.00
#
_symmetry.space_group_name_H-M   'P 1'
#
loop_
_entity.id
_entity.type
_entity.pdbx_description
1 polymer ?
#
loop_
_entity_poly.entity_id
_entity_poly.type
_entity_poly.pdbx_seq_one_letter_code
_entity_poly.pdbx_strand_id
1 'polypeptide(L)'
;MPKAEEGPWRWSNPRPHGNSIRAIANGGDFAIEVGDNGSIHTSQNRVQWFPRTSGVEETLRAVVFFSEQAVVAGGGGTLLYSEGEEQFTPGELDKPTGEAFRALAASGNTIVAGGNNGTLYTSTDGRKWRRQTFRYGNHIHALAWTGKYFVAVGEGGLVATSTNGNSWTKRQSRTNRDLNALAYVNKRLWAVGDDGVVLLSYNDGVSWLAASSGTDKNLNAVTGTATEVIIAGENVVRKGVLNFFMYWVDLLEADDGINPSPPPDWTYYSAIEVDGKYLLGGRTGMLVDSVRDEEDDAYLYWFSADDSVRNWLWDINRVGDLMVTVGDHATVLTSRDGVAWNLEVVPEAATESILLGVGGTTNLLVAVGNHGRLLTSHNSWTNVVTKNDLGQAETNKVNTLGVVWEAVEPKPTENDLQGVAALGGTWVVTGGKGTVLTTRDGKQWAAHQAPVTGILTSVEAFREQFVATGEDGVILTSPDGVDWARRDSGTAHWIYRVRAFDGQLVAVGQA
;
A
#
# COMPACT_ATOMS: atom_id res chain seq x y z
N MET A 1 -13.28 -7.48 -2.64
CA MET A 1 -13.20 -6.07 -3.06
C MET A 1 -14.04 -5.92 -4.33
N PRO A 2 -14.70 -4.78 -4.60
CA PRO A 2 -15.43 -4.61 -5.85
C PRO A 2 -14.45 -4.68 -7.02
N LYS A 3 -14.85 -5.35 -8.09
CA LYS A 3 -14.10 -5.41 -9.35
C LYS A 3 -13.91 -4.00 -9.90
N ALA A 4 -12.69 -3.64 -10.26
CA ALA A 4 -12.34 -2.27 -10.64
C ALA A 4 -12.97 -1.77 -11.96
N GLU A 5 -13.63 -2.64 -12.77
CA GLU A 5 -14.04 -2.30 -14.13
C GLU A 5 -15.54 -2.44 -14.46
N GLU A 6 -16.39 -2.95 -13.57
CA GLU A 6 -17.82 -3.18 -13.91
C GLU A 6 -18.81 -2.29 -13.15
N GLY A 7 -18.37 -1.21 -12.49
CA GLY A 7 -19.25 -0.31 -11.73
C GLY A 7 -18.81 1.15 -11.82
N PRO A 8 -19.65 2.06 -11.32
CA PRO A 8 -19.29 3.47 -11.20
C PRO A 8 -18.15 3.72 -10.18
N TRP A 9 -17.74 2.68 -9.44
CA TRP A 9 -16.70 2.74 -8.43
C TRP A 9 -15.35 2.32 -9.01
N ARG A 10 -14.33 3.16 -8.79
CA ARG A 10 -12.94 2.85 -9.09
C ARG A 10 -12.07 3.22 -7.89
N TRP A 11 -10.96 2.54 -7.76
CA TRP A 11 -9.94 2.90 -6.79
C TRP A 11 -9.35 4.26 -7.16
N SER A 12 -9.47 5.27 -6.31
CA SER A 12 -9.04 6.63 -6.63
C SER A 12 -7.66 6.95 -6.07
N ASN A 13 -7.22 6.21 -5.06
CA ASN A 13 -5.88 6.35 -4.51
C ASN A 13 -5.03 5.15 -5.00
N PRO A 14 -4.07 5.34 -5.92
CA PRO A 14 -3.26 4.24 -6.42
C PRO A 14 -2.37 3.63 -5.33
N ARG A 15 -2.15 4.34 -4.21
CA ARG A 15 -1.29 3.85 -3.13
C ARG A 15 -1.83 4.21 -1.74
N PRO A 16 -1.78 3.23 -0.83
CA PRO A 16 -1.64 1.82 -1.12
C PRO A 16 -2.86 1.31 -1.88
N HIS A 17 -2.64 0.62 -2.97
CA HIS A 17 -3.75 0.11 -3.81
C HIS A 17 -4.51 -1.08 -3.18
N GLY A 18 -4.18 -1.46 -1.95
CA GLY A 18 -4.83 -2.54 -1.20
C GLY A 18 -4.50 -3.95 -1.69
N ASN A 19 -3.88 -4.11 -2.86
CA ASN A 19 -3.42 -5.39 -3.39
C ASN A 19 -2.02 -5.69 -2.88
N SER A 20 -1.76 -6.95 -2.48
CA SER A 20 -0.41 -7.32 -2.06
C SER A 20 0.56 -7.27 -3.23
N ILE A 21 1.72 -6.67 -3.04
CA ILE A 21 2.81 -6.64 -4.01
C ILE A 21 3.54 -7.97 -3.93
N ARG A 22 3.49 -8.77 -5.00
CA ARG A 22 4.05 -10.12 -5.06
C ARG A 22 5.45 -10.15 -5.63
N ALA A 23 5.76 -9.26 -6.57
CA ALA A 23 7.08 -9.15 -7.15
C ALA A 23 7.37 -7.70 -7.58
N ILE A 24 8.66 -7.35 -7.52
CA ILE A 24 9.19 -6.06 -7.98
C ILE A 24 10.40 -6.34 -8.86
N ALA A 25 10.58 -5.57 -9.92
CA ALA A 25 11.78 -5.57 -10.75
C ALA A 25 12.16 -4.16 -11.20
N ASN A 26 13.44 -3.94 -11.44
CA ASN A 26 13.97 -2.67 -11.98
C ASN A 26 14.68 -2.93 -13.31
N GLY A 27 14.25 -2.26 -14.37
CA GLY A 27 14.78 -2.39 -15.72
C GLY A 27 15.78 -1.31 -16.12
N GLY A 28 16.06 -0.38 -15.22
CA GLY A 28 16.89 0.79 -15.51
C GLY A 28 16.02 2.01 -15.85
N ASP A 29 15.26 1.96 -16.94
CA ASP A 29 14.39 3.07 -17.37
C ASP A 29 13.16 3.22 -16.47
N PHE A 30 12.60 2.11 -15.99
CA PHE A 30 11.52 2.10 -15.03
C PHE A 30 11.57 0.88 -14.10
N ALA A 31 11.00 1.03 -12.93
CA ALA A 31 10.68 -0.04 -12.01
C ALA A 31 9.22 -0.49 -12.19
N ILE A 32 8.94 -1.76 -11.92
CA ILE A 32 7.61 -2.36 -12.01
C ILE A 32 7.33 -3.19 -10.78
N GLU A 33 6.12 -3.07 -10.23
CA GLU A 33 5.57 -3.98 -9.25
C GLU A 33 4.32 -4.66 -9.78
N VAL A 34 4.13 -5.91 -9.37
CA VAL A 34 2.97 -6.72 -9.75
C VAL A 34 2.39 -7.42 -8.53
N GLY A 35 1.08 -7.69 -8.55
CA GLY A 35 0.45 -8.24 -7.37
C GLY A 35 -0.94 -8.85 -7.56
N ASP A 36 -1.71 -8.86 -6.47
CA ASP A 36 -3.05 -9.45 -6.43
C ASP A 36 -4.00 -8.70 -7.37
N ASN A 37 -5.06 -9.40 -7.85
CA ASN A 37 -6.09 -8.88 -8.75
C ASN A 37 -5.52 -8.25 -10.04
N GLY A 38 -4.48 -8.85 -10.60
CA GLY A 38 -3.86 -8.38 -11.84
C GLY A 38 -3.19 -7.01 -11.74
N SER A 39 -2.90 -6.52 -10.51
CA SER A 39 -2.32 -5.18 -10.33
C SER A 39 -0.92 -5.07 -10.92
N ILE A 40 -0.69 -4.00 -11.68
CA ILE A 40 0.61 -3.57 -12.19
C ILE A 40 0.77 -2.08 -11.91
N HIS A 41 1.90 -1.66 -11.36
CA HIS A 41 2.30 -0.26 -11.28
C HIS A 41 3.72 -0.10 -11.79
N THR A 42 3.98 1.01 -12.46
CA THR A 42 5.32 1.36 -12.97
C THR A 42 5.77 2.70 -12.40
N SER A 43 7.09 2.88 -12.29
CA SER A 43 7.70 4.09 -11.76
C SER A 43 9.05 4.35 -12.41
N GLN A 44 9.29 5.57 -12.87
CA GLN A 44 10.60 5.99 -13.40
C GLN A 44 11.57 6.43 -12.28
N ASN A 45 11.03 6.92 -11.15
CA ASN A 45 11.82 7.45 -10.04
C ASN A 45 11.72 6.63 -8.75
N ARG A 46 10.90 5.55 -8.73
CA ARG A 46 10.64 4.66 -7.58
C ARG A 46 9.94 5.34 -6.39
N VAL A 47 9.49 6.58 -6.57
CA VAL A 47 8.70 7.35 -5.61
C VAL A 47 7.26 7.48 -6.11
N GLN A 48 7.08 7.92 -7.35
CA GLN A 48 5.76 8.03 -7.97
C GLN A 48 5.48 6.79 -8.80
N TRP A 49 4.41 6.09 -8.49
CA TRP A 49 4.00 4.87 -9.14
C TRP A 49 2.66 5.04 -9.82
N PHE A 50 2.55 4.57 -11.02
CA PHE A 50 1.38 4.74 -11.87
C PHE A 50 0.72 3.39 -12.14
N PRO A 51 -0.61 3.25 -11.92
CA PRO A 51 -1.33 2.02 -12.25
C PRO A 51 -1.33 1.79 -13.74
N ARG A 52 -1.19 0.51 -14.13
CA ARG A 52 -1.25 0.05 -15.52
C ARG A 52 -2.30 -1.03 -15.69
N THR A 53 -2.93 -1.09 -16.85
CA THR A 53 -3.93 -2.12 -17.15
C THR A 53 -3.23 -3.41 -17.58
N SER A 54 -3.41 -4.48 -16.82
CA SER A 54 -2.88 -5.81 -17.15
C SER A 54 -3.79 -6.60 -18.10
N GLY A 55 -5.09 -6.31 -18.11
CA GLY A 55 -6.11 -7.08 -18.82
C GLY A 55 -6.46 -8.43 -18.18
N VAL A 56 -5.99 -8.70 -16.94
CA VAL A 56 -6.25 -9.93 -16.21
C VAL A 56 -6.67 -9.63 -14.75
N GLU A 57 -7.40 -10.56 -14.14
CA GLU A 57 -7.83 -10.48 -12.72
C GLU A 57 -7.01 -11.41 -11.81
N GLU A 58 -6.27 -12.34 -12.39
CA GLU A 58 -5.46 -13.29 -11.63
C GLU A 58 -4.29 -12.61 -10.94
N THR A 59 -3.88 -13.15 -9.78
CA THR A 59 -2.69 -12.69 -9.07
C THR A 59 -1.46 -12.82 -9.95
N LEU A 60 -0.76 -11.71 -10.20
CA LEU A 60 0.56 -11.66 -10.83
C LEU A 60 1.63 -11.90 -9.76
N ARG A 61 2.59 -12.80 -10.03
CA ARG A 61 3.47 -13.37 -9.00
C ARG A 61 4.95 -13.18 -9.25
N ALA A 62 5.34 -12.95 -10.50
CA ALA A 62 6.72 -12.75 -10.88
C ALA A 62 6.84 -11.73 -12.00
N VAL A 63 7.92 -10.98 -11.97
CA VAL A 63 8.31 -10.06 -13.03
C VAL A 63 9.83 -10.03 -13.17
N VAL A 64 10.31 -10.00 -14.43
CA VAL A 64 11.71 -9.81 -14.77
C VAL A 64 11.82 -8.97 -16.03
N PHE A 65 12.96 -8.30 -16.22
CA PHE A 65 13.28 -7.68 -17.49
C PHE A 65 14.04 -8.65 -18.41
N PHE A 66 13.62 -8.69 -19.66
CA PHE A 66 14.23 -9.50 -20.72
C PHE A 66 14.22 -8.72 -22.02
N SER A 67 15.41 -8.44 -22.58
CA SER A 67 15.55 -7.63 -23.80
C SER A 67 14.79 -6.28 -23.73
N GLU A 68 14.99 -5.55 -22.63
CA GLU A 68 14.39 -4.21 -22.34
C GLU A 68 12.87 -4.21 -22.11
N GLN A 69 12.19 -5.34 -22.23
CA GLN A 69 10.76 -5.46 -21.91
C GLN A 69 10.55 -6.13 -20.55
N ALA A 70 9.56 -5.69 -19.80
CA ALA A 70 9.11 -6.39 -18.61
C ALA A 70 8.29 -7.62 -19.02
N VAL A 71 8.60 -8.77 -18.43
CA VAL A 71 7.82 -10.01 -18.58
C VAL A 71 7.23 -10.36 -17.25
N VAL A 72 5.91 -10.56 -17.22
CA VAL A 72 5.13 -10.80 -16.00
C VAL A 72 4.48 -12.18 -16.07
N ALA A 73 4.43 -12.87 -14.93
CA ALA A 73 3.83 -14.19 -14.82
C ALA A 73 2.85 -14.27 -13.64
N GLY A 74 1.77 -15.05 -13.79
CA GLY A 74 0.71 -15.11 -12.78
C GLY A 74 -0.18 -16.34 -12.82
N GLY A 75 -1.34 -16.20 -12.16
CA GLY A 75 -2.38 -17.22 -12.09
C GLY A 75 -2.97 -17.57 -13.47
N GLY A 76 -3.72 -18.69 -13.54
CA GLY A 76 -4.47 -19.07 -14.73
C GLY A 76 -3.65 -19.27 -16.00
N GLY A 77 -2.33 -19.50 -15.90
CA GLY A 77 -1.44 -19.59 -17.06
C GLY A 77 -1.05 -18.25 -17.66
N THR A 78 -1.21 -17.16 -16.92
CA THR A 78 -0.92 -15.80 -17.37
C THR A 78 0.56 -15.57 -17.58
N LEU A 79 0.93 -15.13 -18.78
CA LEU A 79 2.23 -14.56 -19.12
C LEU A 79 1.97 -13.29 -19.94
N LEU A 80 2.50 -12.15 -19.48
CA LEU A 80 2.37 -10.86 -20.17
C LEU A 80 3.76 -10.35 -20.53
N TYR A 81 3.86 -9.55 -21.57
CA TYR A 81 5.06 -8.77 -21.88
C TYR A 81 4.69 -7.30 -22.07
N SER A 82 5.61 -6.41 -21.74
CA SER A 82 5.39 -4.97 -21.90
C SER A 82 5.84 -4.45 -23.26
N GLU A 83 5.13 -3.46 -23.75
CA GLU A 83 5.55 -2.59 -24.85
C GLU A 83 5.78 -1.19 -24.25
N GLY A 84 7.01 -0.93 -23.79
CA GLY A 84 7.31 0.21 -22.93
C GLY A 84 6.80 0.02 -21.50
N GLU A 85 6.51 1.11 -20.79
CA GLU A 85 6.03 1.07 -19.39
C GLU A 85 4.51 1.03 -19.25
N GLU A 86 3.75 1.29 -20.31
CA GLU A 86 2.31 1.54 -20.23
C GLU A 86 1.44 0.37 -20.68
N GLN A 87 1.90 -0.42 -21.65
CA GLN A 87 1.08 -1.46 -22.30
C GLN A 87 1.59 -2.85 -21.97
N PHE A 88 0.66 -3.73 -21.59
CA PHE A 88 0.93 -5.13 -21.28
C PHE A 88 0.08 -6.03 -22.18
N THR A 89 0.73 -6.95 -22.89
CA THR A 89 0.11 -7.82 -23.88
C THR A 89 0.30 -9.28 -23.50
N PRO A 90 -0.74 -10.14 -23.63
CA PRO A 90 -0.63 -11.57 -23.36
C PRO A 90 0.38 -12.26 -24.28
N GLY A 91 1.23 -13.10 -23.70
CA GLY A 91 2.14 -13.99 -24.41
C GLY A 91 1.40 -15.20 -25.01
N GLU A 92 1.92 -15.71 -26.12
CA GLU A 92 1.36 -16.86 -26.83
C GLU A 92 2.00 -18.17 -26.32
N LEU A 93 1.17 -19.06 -25.74
CA LEU A 93 1.62 -20.38 -25.29
C LEU A 93 1.34 -21.44 -26.36
N ASP A 94 2.35 -22.23 -26.71
CA ASP A 94 2.21 -23.37 -27.67
C ASP A 94 1.23 -24.44 -27.14
N LYS A 95 1.09 -24.55 -25.81
CA LYS A 95 0.12 -25.40 -25.11
C LYS A 95 -0.48 -24.61 -23.97
N PRO A 96 -1.73 -24.15 -24.06
CA PRO A 96 -2.40 -23.46 -22.95
C PRO A 96 -2.39 -24.28 -21.67
N THR A 97 -2.34 -23.59 -20.53
CA THR A 97 -2.39 -24.18 -19.18
C THR A 97 -3.26 -23.30 -18.29
N GLY A 98 -3.96 -23.91 -17.33
CA GLY A 98 -4.62 -23.21 -16.22
C GLY A 98 -3.76 -23.15 -14.97
N GLU A 99 -2.55 -23.75 -15.00
CA GLU A 99 -1.63 -23.73 -13.85
C GLU A 99 -1.03 -22.34 -13.65
N ALA A 100 -0.86 -21.96 -12.38
CA ALA A 100 -0.22 -20.70 -12.06
C ALA A 100 1.29 -20.75 -12.30
N PHE A 101 1.81 -19.75 -12.99
CA PHE A 101 3.22 -19.42 -12.95
C PHE A 101 3.55 -18.64 -11.67
N ARG A 102 4.68 -18.98 -11.03
CA ARG A 102 5.14 -18.38 -9.78
C ARG A 102 6.48 -17.66 -9.90
N ALA A 103 7.28 -18.05 -10.89
CA ALA A 103 8.66 -17.62 -11.01
C ALA A 103 9.07 -17.40 -12.47
N LEU A 104 9.93 -16.41 -12.66
CA LEU A 104 10.61 -16.11 -13.92
C LEU A 104 12.12 -15.98 -13.69
N ALA A 105 12.90 -16.42 -14.65
CA ALA A 105 14.33 -16.10 -14.70
C ALA A 105 14.76 -15.90 -16.16
N ALA A 106 15.60 -14.91 -16.40
CA ALA A 106 16.10 -14.57 -17.72
C ALA A 106 17.63 -14.73 -17.80
N SER A 107 18.10 -15.35 -18.88
CA SER A 107 19.49 -15.29 -19.35
C SER A 107 19.59 -14.26 -20.47
N GLY A 108 20.77 -14.12 -21.10
CA GLY A 108 20.91 -13.20 -22.25
C GLY A 108 20.01 -13.51 -23.46
N ASN A 109 19.56 -14.77 -23.63
CA ASN A 109 18.84 -15.22 -24.82
C ASN A 109 17.69 -16.19 -24.54
N THR A 110 17.38 -16.46 -23.29
CA THR A 110 16.30 -17.39 -22.89
C THR A 110 15.67 -16.93 -21.61
N ILE A 111 14.37 -16.91 -21.56
CA ILE A 111 13.59 -16.70 -20.34
C ILE A 111 12.83 -17.99 -20.01
N VAL A 112 12.77 -18.33 -18.73
CA VAL A 112 12.10 -19.49 -18.16
C VAL A 112 10.99 -19.04 -17.23
N ALA A 113 9.79 -19.61 -17.40
CA ALA A 113 8.67 -19.47 -16.50
C ALA A 113 8.38 -20.82 -15.82
N GLY A 114 8.31 -20.81 -14.49
CA GLY A 114 8.05 -21.99 -13.67
C GLY A 114 6.87 -21.77 -12.72
N GLY A 115 6.18 -22.83 -12.34
CA GLY A 115 4.99 -22.69 -11.52
C GLY A 115 4.48 -24.00 -10.90
N ASN A 116 3.17 -24.05 -10.69
CA ASN A 116 2.50 -25.16 -10.02
C ASN A 116 2.71 -26.49 -10.78
N ASN A 117 2.73 -27.58 -10.04
CA ASN A 117 2.77 -28.96 -10.57
C ASN A 117 3.89 -29.18 -11.60
N GLY A 118 5.05 -28.51 -11.41
CA GLY A 118 6.18 -28.59 -12.34
C GLY A 118 5.88 -27.97 -13.70
N THR A 119 4.89 -27.08 -13.80
CA THR A 119 4.64 -26.30 -15.03
C THR A 119 5.88 -25.49 -15.38
N LEU A 120 6.37 -25.66 -16.60
CA LEU A 120 7.60 -25.06 -17.08
C LEU A 120 7.48 -24.65 -18.55
N TYR A 121 7.83 -23.40 -18.85
CA TYR A 121 7.87 -22.87 -20.21
C TYR A 121 9.15 -22.09 -20.46
N THR A 122 9.57 -22.03 -21.71
CA THR A 122 10.71 -21.23 -22.15
C THR A 122 10.34 -20.36 -23.35
N SER A 123 10.98 -19.21 -23.43
CA SER A 123 10.87 -18.31 -24.56
C SER A 123 12.23 -17.70 -24.91
N THR A 124 12.41 -17.28 -26.14
CA THR A 124 13.59 -16.53 -26.62
C THR A 124 13.27 -15.08 -26.96
N ASP A 125 12.00 -14.68 -26.88
CA ASP A 125 11.53 -13.33 -27.19
C ASP A 125 10.59 -12.74 -26.12
N GLY A 126 10.26 -13.52 -25.06
CA GLY A 126 9.31 -13.14 -24.01
C GLY A 126 7.84 -13.15 -24.46
N ARG A 127 7.58 -13.38 -25.74
CA ARG A 127 6.24 -13.29 -26.39
C ARG A 127 5.68 -14.66 -26.72
N LYS A 128 6.48 -15.56 -27.30
CA LYS A 128 6.09 -16.91 -27.68
C LYS A 128 6.74 -17.93 -26.75
N TRP A 129 5.91 -18.75 -26.11
CA TRP A 129 6.31 -19.65 -25.07
C TRP A 129 6.11 -21.11 -25.46
N ARG A 130 7.13 -21.91 -25.20
CA ARG A 130 7.13 -23.34 -25.47
C ARG A 130 7.14 -24.12 -24.17
N ARG A 131 6.17 -25.03 -23.99
CA ARG A 131 6.10 -25.92 -22.83
C ARG A 131 7.30 -26.87 -22.78
N GLN A 132 7.87 -27.03 -21.59
CA GLN A 132 8.96 -27.95 -21.31
C GLN A 132 8.52 -29.05 -20.32
N THR A 133 9.28 -30.14 -20.26
CA THR A 133 9.01 -31.24 -19.33
C THR A 133 9.86 -31.07 -18.06
N PHE A 134 9.18 -30.88 -16.93
CA PHE A 134 9.81 -30.91 -15.60
C PHE A 134 9.40 -32.18 -14.87
N ARG A 135 10.32 -33.12 -14.72
CA ARG A 135 10.04 -34.52 -14.33
C ARG A 135 9.71 -34.69 -12.84
N TYR A 136 9.88 -33.67 -12.01
CA TYR A 136 9.82 -33.81 -10.56
C TYR A 136 8.41 -33.52 -9.98
N GLY A 137 7.57 -32.85 -10.70
CA GLY A 137 6.16 -32.59 -10.33
C GLY A 137 5.92 -31.61 -9.18
N ASN A 138 6.98 -31.20 -8.46
CA ASN A 138 6.89 -30.26 -7.36
C ASN A 138 6.55 -28.85 -7.87
N HIS A 139 5.92 -28.03 -7.04
CA HIS A 139 5.75 -26.62 -7.32
C HIS A 139 7.10 -25.91 -7.40
N ILE A 140 7.30 -25.09 -8.43
CA ILE A 140 8.47 -24.22 -8.57
C ILE A 140 8.08 -22.85 -8.01
N HIS A 141 8.71 -22.43 -6.90
CA HIS A 141 8.39 -21.18 -6.24
C HIS A 141 9.28 -20.03 -6.70
N ALA A 142 10.57 -20.30 -6.97
CA ALA A 142 11.50 -19.29 -7.45
C ALA A 142 12.48 -19.85 -8.49
N LEU A 143 12.93 -18.95 -9.35
CA LEU A 143 13.93 -19.19 -10.40
C LEU A 143 15.00 -18.10 -10.36
N ALA A 144 16.24 -18.46 -10.65
CA ALA A 144 17.32 -17.51 -10.85
C ALA A 144 18.28 -17.98 -11.95
N TRP A 145 18.98 -17.03 -12.61
CA TRP A 145 20.07 -17.29 -13.54
C TRP A 145 21.40 -16.89 -12.92
N THR A 146 22.38 -17.79 -12.92
CA THR A 146 23.71 -17.55 -12.29
C THR A 146 24.78 -17.08 -13.27
N GLY A 147 24.43 -16.90 -14.52
CA GLY A 147 25.41 -16.76 -15.62
C GLY A 147 25.79 -18.11 -16.24
N LYS A 148 25.49 -19.25 -15.58
CA LYS A 148 25.82 -20.60 -16.04
C LYS A 148 24.62 -21.56 -15.99
N TYR A 149 23.80 -21.48 -14.93
CA TYR A 149 22.65 -22.34 -14.74
C TYR A 149 21.39 -21.50 -14.44
N PHE A 150 20.27 -21.91 -14.99
CA PHE A 150 18.98 -21.67 -14.37
C PHE A 150 18.88 -22.57 -13.15
N VAL A 151 18.49 -22.01 -12.03
CA VAL A 151 18.27 -22.73 -10.77
C VAL A 151 16.83 -22.55 -10.38
N ALA A 152 16.14 -23.67 -10.11
CA ALA A 152 14.77 -23.70 -9.61
C ALA A 152 14.76 -24.19 -8.17
N VAL A 153 13.97 -23.53 -7.32
CA VAL A 153 13.69 -23.98 -5.95
C VAL A 153 12.18 -23.97 -5.71
N GLY A 154 11.73 -24.75 -4.71
CA GLY A 154 10.30 -24.82 -4.42
C GLY A 154 9.91 -25.85 -3.37
N GLU A 155 8.75 -26.46 -3.59
CA GLU A 155 8.05 -27.35 -2.68
C GLU A 155 8.92 -28.54 -2.21
N GLY A 156 8.84 -28.83 -0.90
CA GLY A 156 9.53 -29.96 -0.27
C GLY A 156 11.04 -29.92 -0.40
N GLY A 157 11.63 -28.72 -0.40
CA GLY A 157 13.06 -28.51 -0.57
C GLY A 157 13.55 -28.81 -1.99
N LEU A 158 12.68 -28.71 -3.00
CA LEU A 158 13.08 -28.85 -4.40
C LEU A 158 14.25 -27.93 -4.71
N VAL A 159 15.30 -28.48 -5.32
CA VAL A 159 16.35 -27.75 -6.03
C VAL A 159 16.65 -28.49 -7.34
N ALA A 160 16.67 -27.75 -8.43
CA ALA A 160 17.06 -28.29 -9.74
C ALA A 160 17.84 -27.23 -10.53
N THR A 161 18.76 -27.70 -11.40
CA THR A 161 19.61 -26.86 -12.26
C THR A 161 19.49 -27.23 -13.72
N SER A 162 19.56 -26.24 -14.59
CA SER A 162 19.54 -26.40 -16.05
C SER A 162 20.47 -25.41 -16.72
N THR A 163 21.18 -25.81 -17.78
CA THR A 163 21.99 -24.89 -18.58
C THR A 163 21.20 -24.19 -19.69
N ASN A 164 20.01 -24.68 -20.02
CA ASN A 164 19.24 -24.24 -21.19
C ASN A 164 17.73 -24.03 -20.93
N GLY A 165 17.30 -24.20 -19.66
CA GLY A 165 15.88 -24.10 -19.30
C GLY A 165 15.01 -25.31 -19.68
N ASN A 166 15.54 -26.26 -20.51
CA ASN A 166 14.74 -27.38 -21.03
C ASN A 166 15.02 -28.67 -20.26
N SER A 167 16.30 -28.95 -19.96
CA SER A 167 16.75 -30.18 -19.29
C SER A 167 17.21 -29.85 -17.90
N TRP A 168 16.57 -30.47 -16.91
CA TRP A 168 16.78 -30.15 -15.50
C TRP A 168 17.38 -31.35 -14.74
N THR A 169 18.30 -31.04 -13.83
CA THR A 169 18.94 -32.03 -12.94
C THR A 169 18.60 -31.66 -11.50
N LYS A 170 17.93 -32.58 -10.77
CA LYS A 170 17.64 -32.42 -9.33
C LYS A 170 18.93 -32.40 -8.51
N ARG A 171 18.97 -31.52 -7.53
CA ARG A 171 20.07 -31.35 -6.59
C ARG A 171 19.61 -31.61 -5.16
N GLN A 172 20.54 -31.83 -4.25
CA GLN A 172 20.29 -32.09 -2.84
C GLN A 172 20.25 -30.74 -2.07
N SER A 173 19.10 -30.33 -1.57
CA SER A 173 18.97 -29.16 -0.70
C SER A 173 19.27 -29.41 0.77
N ARG A 174 19.14 -30.67 1.22
CA ARG A 174 19.23 -31.13 2.61
C ARG A 174 18.15 -30.58 3.53
N THR A 175 17.06 -30.08 2.98
CA THR A 175 15.82 -29.68 3.70
C THR A 175 14.63 -30.33 3.01
N ASN A 176 13.53 -30.46 3.76
CA ASN A 176 12.20 -30.82 3.25
C ASN A 176 11.21 -29.66 3.41
N ARG A 177 11.68 -28.48 3.85
CA ARG A 177 10.89 -27.26 3.93
C ARG A 177 10.76 -26.64 2.56
N ASP A 178 9.68 -25.95 2.32
CA ASP A 178 9.48 -25.18 1.09
C ASP A 178 10.53 -24.08 0.98
N LEU A 179 11.07 -23.90 -0.22
CA LEU A 179 11.98 -22.81 -0.55
C LEU A 179 11.20 -21.78 -1.37
N ASN A 180 10.99 -20.59 -0.81
CA ASN A 180 10.07 -19.61 -1.33
C ASN A 180 10.72 -18.57 -2.24
N ALA A 181 11.97 -18.22 -1.97
CA ALA A 181 12.69 -17.23 -2.76
C ALA A 181 14.15 -17.63 -3.02
N LEU A 182 14.71 -17.05 -4.07
CA LEU A 182 16.04 -17.34 -4.56
C LEU A 182 16.68 -16.07 -5.14
N ALA A 183 17.90 -15.74 -4.71
CA ALA A 183 18.68 -14.65 -5.27
C ALA A 183 20.12 -15.06 -5.57
N TYR A 184 20.68 -14.54 -6.68
CA TYR A 184 22.08 -14.67 -7.02
C TYR A 184 22.81 -13.36 -6.71
N VAL A 185 23.50 -13.35 -5.58
CA VAL A 185 24.17 -12.17 -5.03
C VAL A 185 25.65 -12.48 -4.83
N ASN A 186 26.51 -11.62 -5.36
CA ASN A 186 27.97 -11.73 -5.22
C ASN A 186 28.51 -13.16 -5.51
N LYS A 187 28.12 -13.73 -6.67
CA LYS A 187 28.50 -15.09 -7.11
C LYS A 187 28.09 -16.21 -6.14
N ARG A 188 27.07 -15.96 -5.32
CA ARG A 188 26.48 -16.93 -4.39
C ARG A 188 24.98 -16.97 -4.61
N LEU A 189 24.40 -18.16 -4.53
CA LEU A 189 22.97 -18.33 -4.49
C LEU A 189 22.50 -18.41 -3.03
N TRP A 190 21.47 -17.66 -2.75
CA TRP A 190 20.75 -17.67 -1.48
C TRP A 190 19.33 -18.15 -1.74
N ALA A 191 18.91 -19.22 -1.05
CA ALA A 191 17.53 -19.67 -1.05
C ALA A 191 16.97 -19.58 0.36
N VAL A 192 15.78 -19.04 0.48
CA VAL A 192 15.07 -18.86 1.77
C VAL A 192 13.70 -19.50 1.70
N GLY A 193 13.16 -19.88 2.86
CA GLY A 193 11.88 -20.59 2.88
C GLY A 193 11.24 -20.69 4.26
N ASP A 194 10.35 -21.66 4.39
CA ASP A 194 9.57 -21.89 5.59
C ASP A 194 10.43 -22.23 6.80
N ASP A 195 9.91 -21.89 7.98
CA ASP A 195 10.56 -22.12 9.28
C ASP A 195 11.99 -21.52 9.34
N GLY A 196 12.19 -20.37 8.70
CA GLY A 196 13.44 -19.65 8.71
C GLY A 196 14.59 -20.32 7.96
N VAL A 197 14.31 -21.27 7.08
CA VAL A 197 15.36 -21.94 6.30
C VAL A 197 16.12 -20.95 5.43
N VAL A 198 17.45 -20.99 5.53
CA VAL A 198 18.39 -20.30 4.64
C VAL A 198 19.41 -21.30 4.12
N LEU A 199 19.53 -21.37 2.81
CA LEU A 199 20.52 -22.19 2.12
C LEU A 199 21.44 -21.32 1.27
N LEU A 200 22.71 -21.69 1.24
CA LEU A 200 23.76 -21.00 0.50
C LEU A 200 24.49 -21.94 -0.45
N SER A 201 24.67 -21.53 -1.69
CA SER A 201 25.47 -22.25 -2.68
C SER A 201 26.58 -21.36 -3.25
N TYR A 202 27.80 -21.91 -3.30
CA TYR A 202 28.98 -21.26 -3.87
C TYR A 202 29.33 -21.77 -5.28
N ASN A 203 28.53 -22.68 -5.83
CA ASN A 203 28.80 -23.38 -7.09
C ASN A 203 27.56 -23.46 -7.98
N ASP A 204 26.89 -22.32 -8.12
CA ASP A 204 25.75 -22.12 -9.04
C ASP A 204 24.60 -23.11 -8.79
N GLY A 205 24.30 -23.42 -7.52
CA GLY A 205 23.18 -24.28 -7.14
C GLY A 205 23.44 -25.78 -7.23
N VAL A 206 24.68 -26.21 -7.50
CA VAL A 206 25.03 -27.64 -7.59
C VAL A 206 25.05 -28.30 -6.20
N SER A 207 25.55 -27.62 -5.19
CA SER A 207 25.50 -28.07 -3.80
C SER A 207 25.15 -26.93 -2.86
N TRP A 208 24.55 -27.25 -1.70
CA TRP A 208 23.98 -26.31 -0.77
C TRP A 208 24.43 -26.56 0.66
N LEU A 209 24.63 -25.48 1.39
CA LEU A 209 24.95 -25.46 2.81
C LEU A 209 23.81 -24.72 3.54
N ALA A 210 23.41 -25.28 4.69
CA ALA A 210 22.48 -24.58 5.56
C ALA A 210 23.20 -23.44 6.29
N ALA A 211 22.53 -22.28 6.39
CA ALA A 211 22.93 -21.15 7.21
C ALA A 211 21.83 -20.88 8.24
N SER A 212 22.22 -20.43 9.44
CA SER A 212 21.23 -19.99 10.44
C SER A 212 20.66 -18.63 10.02
N SER A 213 19.35 -18.47 10.02
CA SER A 213 18.69 -17.18 9.85
C SER A 213 18.50 -16.43 11.18
N GLY A 214 18.55 -17.17 12.30
CA GLY A 214 18.21 -16.66 13.63
C GLY A 214 16.71 -16.43 13.86
N THR A 215 15.84 -16.94 12.97
CA THR A 215 14.38 -16.87 13.10
C THR A 215 13.73 -18.19 12.70
N ASP A 216 12.52 -18.43 13.19
CA ASP A 216 11.63 -19.54 12.80
C ASP A 216 10.48 -19.09 11.88
N LYS A 217 10.46 -17.81 11.49
CA LYS A 217 9.43 -17.24 10.64
C LYS A 217 9.62 -17.66 9.18
N ASN A 218 8.50 -17.73 8.44
CA ASN A 218 8.56 -17.97 7.01
C ASN A 218 9.23 -16.80 6.29
N LEU A 219 10.23 -17.13 5.48
CA LEU A 219 10.99 -16.18 4.67
C LEU A 219 10.50 -16.27 3.22
N ASN A 220 10.10 -15.15 2.64
CA ASN A 220 9.47 -15.06 1.33
C ASN A 220 10.28 -14.24 0.31
N ALA A 221 11.30 -13.53 0.77
CA ALA A 221 12.10 -12.67 -0.09
C ALA A 221 13.57 -12.68 0.34
N VAL A 222 14.47 -12.57 -0.63
CA VAL A 222 15.92 -12.45 -0.43
C VAL A 222 16.51 -11.57 -1.53
N THR A 223 17.38 -10.65 -1.15
CA THR A 223 18.15 -9.78 -2.06
C THR A 223 19.46 -9.37 -1.39
N GLY A 224 20.32 -8.63 -2.06
CA GLY A 224 21.54 -8.12 -1.43
C GLY A 224 22.53 -7.50 -2.39
N THR A 225 23.62 -6.99 -1.81
CA THR A 225 24.77 -6.40 -2.49
C THR A 225 26.00 -7.33 -2.41
N ALA A 226 27.16 -6.82 -2.79
CA ALA A 226 28.43 -7.55 -2.65
C ALA A 226 28.82 -7.84 -1.19
N THR A 227 28.35 -7.03 -0.25
CA THR A 227 28.78 -7.04 1.16
C THR A 227 27.70 -7.48 2.15
N GLU A 228 26.45 -7.48 1.74
CA GLU A 228 25.33 -7.80 2.62
C GLU A 228 24.18 -8.50 1.89
N VAL A 229 23.34 -9.19 2.64
CA VAL A 229 22.12 -9.85 2.15
C VAL A 229 20.96 -9.49 3.06
N ILE A 230 19.79 -9.21 2.47
CA ILE A 230 18.54 -9.00 3.18
C ILE A 230 17.65 -10.22 2.98
N ILE A 231 17.09 -10.72 4.06
CA ILE A 231 16.01 -11.72 4.07
C ILE A 231 14.77 -11.10 4.72
N ALA A 232 13.60 -11.35 4.13
CA ALA A 232 12.36 -10.80 4.62
C ALA A 232 11.20 -11.79 4.50
N GLY A 233 10.18 -11.66 5.35
CA GLY A 233 9.04 -12.57 5.37
C GLY A 233 7.95 -12.13 6.35
N GLU A 234 7.37 -13.08 7.08
CA GLU A 234 6.30 -12.86 8.03
C GLU A 234 6.83 -12.17 9.29
N ASN A 235 6.57 -10.86 9.43
CA ASN A 235 7.03 -10.03 10.56
C ASN A 235 8.54 -10.14 10.81
N VAL A 236 9.33 -10.24 9.77
CA VAL A 236 10.78 -10.36 9.88
C VAL A 236 11.49 -9.70 8.69
N VAL A 237 12.47 -8.86 8.99
CA VAL A 237 13.49 -8.38 8.05
C VAL A 237 14.83 -8.47 8.73
N ARG A 238 15.78 -9.16 8.12
CA ARG A 238 17.12 -9.32 8.68
C ARG A 238 18.19 -9.00 7.66
N LYS A 239 19.26 -8.37 8.12
CA LYS A 239 20.46 -8.09 7.35
C LYS A 239 21.58 -9.05 7.76
N GLY A 240 22.12 -9.79 6.79
CA GLY A 240 23.34 -10.57 6.95
C GLY A 240 24.54 -9.81 6.38
N VAL A 241 25.53 -9.55 7.21
CA VAL A 241 26.78 -8.93 6.79
C VAL A 241 27.75 -10.00 6.27
N LEU A 242 28.16 -9.88 5.02
CA LEU A 242 28.99 -10.87 4.31
C LEU A 242 30.49 -10.58 4.51
N ASN A 243 30.96 -10.64 5.74
CA ASN A 243 32.39 -10.61 6.05
C ASN A 243 32.93 -12.02 6.35
N PHE A 244 34.09 -12.13 7.00
CA PHE A 244 34.72 -13.41 7.35
C PHE A 244 33.84 -14.29 8.26
N PHE A 245 32.95 -13.68 9.07
CA PHE A 245 31.93 -14.34 9.90
C PHE A 245 30.60 -13.69 9.58
N MET A 246 29.69 -14.43 8.92
CA MET A 246 28.33 -13.94 8.68
C MET A 246 27.57 -13.83 9.99
N TYR A 247 27.03 -12.66 10.29
CA TYR A 247 26.11 -12.42 11.39
C TYR A 247 24.85 -11.72 10.87
N TRP A 248 23.75 -11.91 11.57
CA TRP A 248 22.47 -11.31 11.23
C TRP A 248 22.13 -10.20 12.21
N VAL A 249 21.67 -9.08 11.67
CA VAL A 249 21.11 -7.95 12.42
C VAL A 249 19.60 -7.96 12.18
N ASP A 250 18.81 -7.90 13.24
CA ASP A 250 17.37 -7.72 13.14
C ASP A 250 17.10 -6.24 12.83
N LEU A 251 16.32 -5.98 11.79
CA LEU A 251 16.01 -4.63 11.34
C LEU A 251 14.60 -4.17 11.78
N LEU A 252 13.83 -5.05 12.45
CA LEU A 252 12.50 -4.71 12.95
C LEU A 252 12.49 -4.40 14.46
N GLU A 253 13.57 -4.70 15.19
CA GLU A 253 13.62 -4.53 16.65
C GLU A 253 14.14 -3.16 17.12
N ALA A 254 14.49 -2.25 16.24
CA ALA A 254 14.97 -0.92 16.64
C ALA A 254 13.81 -0.01 17.04
N ASP A 255 13.30 -0.18 18.27
CA ASP A 255 12.49 0.82 18.97
C ASP A 255 13.44 1.79 19.70
N ASP A 256 14.01 2.73 18.96
CA ASP A 256 14.82 3.83 19.49
C ASP A 256 13.99 5.11 19.70
N GLY A 257 12.65 5.02 19.58
CA GLY A 257 11.72 6.14 19.70
C GLY A 257 11.71 7.10 18.52
N ILE A 258 12.48 6.81 17.47
CA ILE A 258 12.59 7.64 16.25
C ILE A 258 11.88 6.95 15.06
N ASN A 259 11.88 5.62 15.03
CA ASN A 259 11.18 4.84 14.01
C ASN A 259 9.95 4.16 14.61
N PRO A 260 8.76 4.36 14.04
CA PRO A 260 7.61 3.56 14.44
C PRO A 260 7.92 2.09 14.15
N SER A 261 7.83 1.25 15.17
CA SER A 261 7.87 -0.20 14.97
C SER A 261 6.87 -0.58 13.89
N PRO A 262 7.25 -1.40 12.89
CA PRO A 262 6.29 -1.82 11.86
C PRO A 262 5.09 -2.49 12.52
N PRO A 263 3.86 -2.29 11.99
CA PRO A 263 2.67 -2.94 12.50
C PRO A 263 2.86 -4.46 12.61
N PRO A 264 2.25 -5.13 13.61
CA PRO A 264 2.50 -6.53 13.93
C PRO A 264 2.11 -7.55 12.83
N ASP A 265 1.52 -7.11 11.72
CA ASP A 265 1.03 -7.98 10.64
C ASP A 265 1.77 -7.75 9.30
N TRP A 266 2.99 -7.26 9.32
CA TRP A 266 3.72 -7.02 8.09
C TRP A 266 4.29 -8.32 7.50
N THR A 267 3.87 -8.63 6.26
CA THR A 267 4.40 -9.75 5.49
C THR A 267 4.97 -9.23 4.18
N TYR A 268 6.26 -9.44 3.98
CA TYR A 268 6.95 -9.11 2.74
C TYR A 268 6.97 -10.31 1.81
N TYR A 269 6.76 -10.06 0.51
CA TYR A 269 6.73 -11.08 -0.54
C TYR A 269 7.83 -10.89 -1.57
N SER A 270 8.38 -9.70 -1.69
CA SER A 270 9.41 -9.38 -2.68
C SER A 270 10.44 -8.41 -2.13
N ALA A 271 11.65 -8.51 -2.64
CA ALA A 271 12.75 -7.62 -2.32
C ALA A 271 13.66 -7.46 -3.53
N ILE A 272 14.07 -6.21 -3.80
CA ILE A 272 15.12 -5.90 -4.76
C ILE A 272 16.14 -4.95 -4.15
N GLU A 273 17.34 -4.95 -4.72
CA GLU A 273 18.37 -3.95 -4.45
C GLU A 273 18.51 -3.07 -5.68
N VAL A 274 18.58 -1.76 -5.48
CA VAL A 274 18.75 -0.77 -6.54
C VAL A 274 19.59 0.39 -6.01
N ASP A 275 20.75 0.62 -6.62
CA ASP A 275 21.65 1.74 -6.31
C ASP A 275 22.05 1.80 -4.82
N GLY A 276 22.27 0.63 -4.19
CA GLY A 276 22.67 0.51 -2.79
C GLY A 276 21.52 0.62 -1.78
N LYS A 277 20.28 0.80 -2.24
CA LYS A 277 19.06 0.80 -1.42
C LYS A 277 18.27 -0.49 -1.62
N TYR A 278 17.50 -0.87 -0.62
CA TYR A 278 16.58 -2.00 -0.69
C TYR A 278 15.14 -1.54 -0.77
N LEU A 279 14.38 -2.15 -1.66
CA LEU A 279 12.95 -1.93 -1.82
C LEU A 279 12.23 -3.24 -1.50
N LEU A 280 11.32 -3.22 -0.51
CA LEU A 280 10.53 -4.38 -0.09
C LEU A 280 9.06 -4.16 -0.40
N GLY A 281 8.47 -5.12 -1.11
CA GLY A 281 7.03 -5.14 -1.41
C GLY A 281 6.31 -6.21 -0.58
N GLY A 282 5.14 -5.86 -0.07
CA GLY A 282 4.43 -6.71 0.87
C GLY A 282 2.91 -6.68 0.76
N ARG A 283 2.28 -7.12 1.85
CA ARG A 283 0.83 -7.26 1.99
C ARG A 283 0.15 -5.89 1.84
N THR A 284 -1.06 -5.89 1.26
CA THR A 284 -1.94 -4.70 1.13
C THR A 284 -1.29 -3.48 0.43
N GLY A 285 -0.42 -3.73 -0.55
CA GLY A 285 0.23 -2.66 -1.31
C GLY A 285 1.39 -1.97 -0.58
N MET A 286 1.87 -2.58 0.52
CA MET A 286 3.01 -2.04 1.25
C MET A 286 4.27 -2.05 0.38
N LEU A 287 4.90 -0.91 0.30
CA LEU A 287 6.19 -0.72 -0.34
C LEU A 287 7.08 0.11 0.59
N VAL A 288 8.21 -0.42 0.99
CA VAL A 288 9.18 0.27 1.86
C VAL A 288 10.55 0.33 1.22
N ASP A 289 11.24 1.41 1.45
CA ASP A 289 12.58 1.75 0.98
C ASP A 289 13.53 1.82 2.18
N SER A 290 14.79 1.47 2.01
CA SER A 290 15.80 1.55 3.03
C SER A 290 16.65 2.81 2.89
N VAL A 291 17.00 3.42 4.02
CA VAL A 291 18.02 4.47 4.11
C VAL A 291 19.11 4.00 5.07
N ARG A 292 20.37 4.17 4.69
CA ARG A 292 21.50 3.84 5.56
C ARG A 292 21.65 4.90 6.65
N ASP A 293 21.98 4.44 7.85
CA ASP A 293 22.41 5.33 8.92
C ASP A 293 23.74 5.99 8.54
N GLU A 294 23.86 7.29 8.76
CA GLU A 294 25.08 8.05 8.46
C GLU A 294 26.19 7.81 9.49
N GLU A 295 25.82 7.41 10.73
CA GLU A 295 26.76 7.19 11.83
C GLU A 295 27.14 5.72 11.98
N ASP A 296 26.24 4.77 11.66
CA ASP A 296 26.49 3.31 11.72
C ASP A 296 25.97 2.59 10.47
N ASP A 297 26.87 2.30 9.54
CA ASP A 297 26.60 1.56 8.28
C ASP A 297 25.98 0.16 8.51
N ALA A 298 25.97 -0.34 9.75
CA ALA A 298 25.30 -1.59 10.11
C ALA A 298 23.78 -1.46 10.16
N TYR A 299 23.24 -0.26 10.42
CA TYR A 299 21.80 -0.04 10.52
C TYR A 299 21.19 0.48 9.23
N LEU A 300 19.94 0.06 8.98
CA LEU A 300 19.09 0.54 7.89
C LEU A 300 17.75 0.97 8.48
N TYR A 301 17.34 2.17 8.15
CA TYR A 301 15.99 2.65 8.43
C TYR A 301 15.07 2.35 7.26
N TRP A 302 13.81 2.02 7.57
CA TRP A 302 12.80 1.72 6.56
C TRP A 302 11.76 2.83 6.50
N PHE A 303 11.54 3.36 5.32
CA PHE A 303 10.55 4.38 5.06
C PHE A 303 9.52 3.85 4.05
N SER A 304 8.30 4.41 4.09
CA SER A 304 7.39 4.20 2.97
C SER A 304 8.04 4.72 1.70
N ALA A 305 8.19 3.87 0.70
CA ALA A 305 8.79 4.25 -0.59
C ALA A 305 7.86 5.10 -1.45
N ASP A 306 6.67 5.34 -0.98
CA ASP A 306 5.67 6.18 -1.60
C ASP A 306 5.12 7.19 -0.59
N ASP A 307 4.61 8.31 -1.06
CA ASP A 307 3.89 9.31 -0.27
C ASP A 307 2.48 8.82 0.12
N SER A 308 2.23 7.52 0.07
CA SER A 308 0.91 6.97 0.32
C SER A 308 0.60 6.93 1.80
N VAL A 309 -0.56 7.41 2.13
CA VAL A 309 -1.14 7.35 3.46
C VAL A 309 -1.76 5.97 3.67
N ARG A 310 -1.31 5.25 4.70
CA ARG A 310 -1.80 3.91 5.08
C ARG A 310 -2.76 3.94 6.26
N ASN A 311 -3.02 5.12 6.78
CA ASN A 311 -3.95 5.34 7.87
C ASN A 311 -5.39 5.08 7.42
N TRP A 312 -6.23 4.60 8.32
CA TRP A 312 -7.65 4.47 8.04
C TRP A 312 -8.24 5.84 7.76
N LEU A 313 -8.98 5.95 6.66
CA LEU A 313 -9.70 7.15 6.28
C LEU A 313 -11.17 6.97 6.69
N TRP A 314 -11.68 7.88 7.51
CA TRP A 314 -12.99 7.75 8.14
C TRP A 314 -14.09 8.53 7.43
N ASP A 315 -13.76 9.65 6.82
CA ASP A 315 -14.73 10.48 6.13
C ASP A 315 -14.13 11.18 4.91
N ILE A 316 -14.97 11.44 3.91
CA ILE A 316 -14.63 12.20 2.72
C ILE A 316 -15.73 13.17 2.38
N ASN A 317 -15.34 14.39 1.97
CA ASN A 317 -16.25 15.41 1.51
C ASN A 317 -15.73 16.10 0.25
N ARG A 318 -16.65 16.62 -0.57
CA ARG A 318 -16.34 17.39 -1.76
C ARG A 318 -16.88 18.81 -1.63
N VAL A 319 -16.03 19.79 -1.84
CA VAL A 319 -16.36 21.22 -1.78
C VAL A 319 -15.90 21.90 -3.07
N GLY A 320 -16.85 22.15 -3.97
CA GLY A 320 -16.53 22.60 -5.31
C GLY A 320 -15.76 21.52 -6.09
N ASP A 321 -14.54 21.84 -6.53
CA ASP A 321 -13.61 20.91 -7.17
C ASP A 321 -12.68 20.19 -6.17
N LEU A 322 -12.60 20.67 -4.92
CA LEU A 322 -11.73 20.11 -3.89
C LEU A 322 -12.42 18.94 -3.18
N MET A 323 -11.78 17.78 -3.16
CA MET A 323 -12.10 16.65 -2.32
C MET A 323 -11.13 16.61 -1.14
N VAL A 324 -11.66 16.34 0.05
CA VAL A 324 -10.89 16.23 1.30
C VAL A 324 -11.30 14.96 2.01
N THR A 325 -10.34 14.16 2.43
CA THR A 325 -10.57 12.98 3.29
C THR A 325 -9.73 13.09 4.55
N VAL A 326 -10.22 12.52 5.63
CA VAL A 326 -9.59 12.57 6.96
C VAL A 326 -9.54 11.20 7.61
N GLY A 327 -8.57 10.99 8.51
CA GLY A 327 -8.35 9.68 9.11
C GLY A 327 -7.50 9.66 10.37
N ASP A 328 -6.95 8.48 10.65
CA ASP A 328 -6.07 8.23 11.80
C ASP A 328 -4.81 9.11 11.74
N HIS A 329 -4.20 9.36 12.91
CA HIS A 329 -3.00 10.21 13.08
C HIS A 329 -3.17 11.59 12.42
N ALA A 330 -4.36 12.16 12.55
CA ALA A 330 -4.76 13.42 11.94
C ALA A 330 -4.48 13.51 10.43
N THR A 331 -4.51 12.38 9.74
CA THR A 331 -4.35 12.33 8.29
C THR A 331 -5.37 13.21 7.60
N VAL A 332 -4.90 14.10 6.74
CA VAL A 332 -5.71 14.90 5.82
C VAL A 332 -5.15 14.75 4.42
N LEU A 333 -5.96 14.28 3.48
CA LEU A 333 -5.62 14.24 2.07
C LEU A 333 -6.54 15.15 1.27
N THR A 334 -5.97 15.82 0.27
CA THR A 334 -6.75 16.61 -0.68
C THR A 334 -6.53 16.18 -2.11
N SER A 335 -7.55 16.31 -2.93
CA SER A 335 -7.50 16.07 -4.38
C SER A 335 -8.45 16.96 -5.13
N ARG A 336 -8.13 17.35 -6.38
CA ARG A 336 -9.01 18.08 -7.27
C ARG A 336 -9.58 17.23 -8.40
N ASP A 337 -8.98 16.11 -8.70
CA ASP A 337 -9.36 15.19 -9.78
C ASP A 337 -9.83 13.81 -9.28
N GLY A 338 -9.63 13.52 -8.00
CA GLY A 338 -9.93 12.23 -7.37
C GLY A 338 -8.93 11.12 -7.74
N VAL A 339 -7.82 11.47 -8.38
CA VAL A 339 -6.76 10.56 -8.81
C VAL A 339 -5.45 10.88 -8.08
N ALA A 340 -5.00 12.12 -8.15
CA ALA A 340 -3.83 12.59 -7.41
C ALA A 340 -4.27 13.15 -6.05
N TRP A 341 -3.69 12.62 -4.98
CA TRP A 341 -3.97 13.03 -3.61
C TRP A 341 -2.71 13.57 -2.95
N ASN A 342 -2.85 14.71 -2.28
CA ASN A 342 -1.77 15.33 -1.52
C ASN A 342 -2.00 15.11 -0.03
N LEU A 343 -0.95 14.69 0.68
CA LEU A 343 -0.95 14.65 2.14
C LEU A 343 -0.67 16.06 2.66
N GLU A 344 -1.58 16.58 3.45
CA GLU A 344 -1.50 17.95 3.99
C GLU A 344 -0.88 17.96 5.39
N VAL A 345 -0.12 19.00 5.68
CA VAL A 345 0.51 19.18 6.99
C VAL A 345 -0.52 19.72 7.98
N VAL A 346 -0.70 19.03 9.10
CA VAL A 346 -1.56 19.46 10.20
C VAL A 346 -0.72 19.99 11.38
N PRO A 347 -1.32 20.80 12.29
CA PRO A 347 -0.60 21.24 13.49
C PRO A 347 -0.11 20.06 14.36
N GLU A 348 1.08 20.18 14.93
CA GLU A 348 1.70 19.17 15.79
C GLU A 348 0.76 18.72 16.93
N ALA A 349 0.00 19.65 17.53
CA ALA A 349 -0.98 19.34 18.57
C ALA A 349 -2.11 18.39 18.13
N ALA A 350 -2.26 18.12 16.84
CA ALA A 350 -3.30 17.24 16.29
C ALA A 350 -2.77 15.88 15.87
N THR A 351 -1.47 15.65 15.71
CA THR A 351 -0.88 14.47 15.05
C THR A 351 -1.27 13.12 15.66
N GLU A 352 -1.55 13.08 16.96
CA GLU A 352 -2.00 11.87 17.67
C GLU A 352 -3.54 11.67 17.61
N SER A 353 -4.28 12.56 16.94
CA SER A 353 -5.73 12.51 16.92
C SER A 353 -6.25 11.63 15.78
N ILE A 354 -7.42 11.02 15.99
CA ILE A 354 -8.21 10.36 14.95
C ILE A 354 -9.23 11.38 14.45
N LEU A 355 -9.16 11.77 13.17
CA LEU A 355 -10.17 12.63 12.54
C LEU A 355 -11.29 11.76 11.98
N LEU A 356 -12.51 11.97 12.46
CA LEU A 356 -13.68 11.12 12.21
C LEU A 356 -14.68 11.72 11.23
N GLY A 357 -14.64 13.04 11.04
CA GLY A 357 -15.54 13.74 10.15
C GLY A 357 -14.91 14.97 9.52
N VAL A 358 -15.32 15.28 8.28
CA VAL A 358 -14.92 16.49 7.56
C VAL A 358 -16.09 17.08 6.81
N GLY A 359 -16.22 18.40 6.87
CA GLY A 359 -17.25 19.14 6.15
C GLY A 359 -16.76 20.51 5.71
N GLY A 360 -17.44 21.10 4.73
CA GLY A 360 -16.92 22.36 4.25
C GLY A 360 -17.82 23.16 3.31
N THR A 361 -17.36 24.38 3.12
CA THR A 361 -17.77 25.28 2.05
C THR A 361 -16.53 25.77 1.31
N THR A 362 -16.70 26.51 0.22
CA THR A 362 -15.57 27.11 -0.51
C THR A 362 -14.78 28.16 0.29
N ASN A 363 -15.23 28.51 1.48
CA ASN A 363 -14.60 29.52 2.35
C ASN A 363 -13.94 28.91 3.59
N LEU A 364 -14.44 27.76 4.06
CA LEU A 364 -13.99 27.13 5.29
C LEU A 364 -14.19 25.62 5.20
N LEU A 365 -13.18 24.86 5.59
CA LEU A 365 -13.26 23.44 5.89
C LEU A 365 -13.10 23.24 7.40
N VAL A 366 -13.81 22.24 7.92
CA VAL A 366 -13.75 21.83 9.33
C VAL A 366 -13.54 20.33 9.38
N ALA A 367 -12.52 19.89 10.09
CA ALA A 367 -12.29 18.48 10.40
C ALA A 367 -12.41 18.27 11.91
N VAL A 368 -13.02 17.16 12.30
CA VAL A 368 -13.34 16.87 13.69
C VAL A 368 -12.94 15.44 14.06
N GLY A 369 -12.65 15.21 15.34
CA GLY A 369 -12.17 13.92 15.77
C GLY A 369 -12.30 13.64 17.25
N ASN A 370 -11.56 12.61 17.68
CA ASN A 370 -11.56 12.17 19.06
C ASN A 370 -11.06 13.25 20.04
N HIS A 371 -11.44 13.11 21.33
CA HIS A 371 -11.07 14.01 22.41
C HIS A 371 -11.30 15.50 22.11
N GLY A 372 -12.40 15.81 21.39
CA GLY A 372 -12.78 17.17 21.03
C GLY A 372 -11.87 17.86 20.01
N ARG A 373 -11.06 17.08 19.26
CA ARG A 373 -10.17 17.65 18.25
C ARG A 373 -11.01 18.32 17.14
N LEU A 374 -10.64 19.56 16.84
CA LEU A 374 -11.26 20.36 15.82
C LEU A 374 -10.20 21.15 15.07
N LEU A 375 -10.15 20.98 13.76
CA LEU A 375 -9.26 21.68 12.85
C LEU A 375 -10.06 22.49 11.87
N THR A 376 -9.54 23.64 11.48
CA THR A 376 -10.14 24.52 10.46
C THR A 376 -9.13 24.86 9.37
N SER A 377 -9.61 24.99 8.14
CA SER A 377 -8.84 25.49 7.01
C SER A 377 -9.63 26.57 6.27
N HIS A 378 -9.07 27.76 6.21
CA HIS A 378 -9.72 28.94 5.65
C HIS A 378 -9.28 29.21 4.20
N ASN A 379 -10.21 29.68 3.37
CA ASN A 379 -9.88 30.17 2.03
C ASN A 379 -9.12 31.50 2.15
N SER A 380 -7.84 31.44 1.94
CA SER A 380 -6.93 32.59 1.92
C SER A 380 -5.84 32.34 0.89
N TRP A 381 -4.92 33.27 0.73
CA TRP A 381 -3.82 33.14 -0.19
C TRP A 381 -2.50 33.38 0.54
N THR A 382 -1.56 32.46 0.40
CA THR A 382 -0.22 32.60 0.95
C THR A 382 0.84 32.50 -0.15
N ASN A 383 2.01 33.04 0.10
CA ASN A 383 3.15 32.89 -0.78
C ASN A 383 3.98 31.67 -0.32
N VAL A 384 4.13 30.70 -1.20
CA VAL A 384 4.99 29.54 -0.96
C VAL A 384 6.22 29.64 -1.85
N VAL A 385 7.38 29.49 -1.25
CA VAL A 385 8.65 29.46 -1.98
C VAL A 385 8.97 28.00 -2.31
N THR A 386 8.93 27.66 -3.58
CA THR A 386 9.32 26.34 -4.10
C THR A 386 10.64 26.45 -4.87
N LYS A 387 11.34 25.36 -5.09
CA LYS A 387 12.47 25.32 -6.02
C LYS A 387 11.98 24.72 -7.35
N ASN A 388 12.32 25.39 -8.46
CA ASN A 388 12.09 24.83 -9.80
C ASN A 388 13.11 23.71 -10.11
N ASP A 389 12.98 23.07 -11.27
CA ASP A 389 13.85 21.98 -11.74
C ASP A 389 15.34 22.37 -11.85
N LEU A 390 15.65 23.67 -11.85
CA LEU A 390 17.00 24.22 -11.84
C LEU A 390 17.50 24.58 -10.43
N GLY A 391 16.70 24.26 -9.37
CA GLY A 391 17.03 24.56 -7.98
C GLY A 391 16.88 26.05 -7.59
N GLN A 392 16.30 26.89 -8.46
CA GLN A 392 16.05 28.30 -8.19
C GLN A 392 14.77 28.50 -7.39
N ALA A 393 14.79 29.41 -6.43
CA ALA A 393 13.62 29.74 -5.62
C ALA A 393 12.56 30.48 -6.46
N GLU A 394 11.36 29.94 -6.53
CA GLU A 394 10.18 30.58 -7.11
C GLU A 394 9.14 30.81 -6.02
N THR A 395 8.52 31.97 -6.03
CA THR A 395 7.45 32.34 -5.10
C THR A 395 6.10 32.19 -5.81
N ASN A 396 5.33 31.19 -5.40
CA ASN A 396 4.00 30.91 -5.94
C ASN A 396 2.91 31.33 -4.95
N LYS A 397 1.83 31.94 -5.45
CA LYS A 397 0.61 32.16 -4.65
C LYS A 397 -0.21 30.88 -4.62
N VAL A 398 -0.45 30.36 -3.42
CA VAL A 398 -1.24 29.14 -3.19
C VAL A 398 -2.47 29.48 -2.37
N ASN A 399 -3.63 28.93 -2.77
CA ASN A 399 -4.83 28.98 -1.97
C ASN A 399 -4.70 28.04 -0.77
N THR A 400 -4.99 28.53 0.43
CA THR A 400 -4.78 27.79 1.68
C THR A 400 -5.90 26.82 2.05
N LEU A 401 -7.05 26.88 1.35
CA LEU A 401 -8.18 26.01 1.66
C LEU A 401 -7.84 24.53 1.44
N GLY A 402 -7.92 23.74 2.50
CA GLY A 402 -7.54 22.33 2.51
C GLY A 402 -6.03 22.07 2.69
N VAL A 403 -5.17 23.07 2.44
CA VAL A 403 -3.71 22.96 2.49
C VAL A 403 -3.14 23.39 3.84
N VAL A 404 -3.67 24.47 4.40
CA VAL A 404 -3.25 24.99 5.71
C VAL A 404 -4.35 24.76 6.73
N TRP A 405 -4.01 24.01 7.78
CA TRP A 405 -4.92 23.65 8.85
C TRP A 405 -4.49 24.26 10.17
N GLU A 406 -5.46 24.72 10.94
CA GLU A 406 -5.27 25.32 12.26
C GLU A 406 -6.08 24.56 13.30
N ALA A 407 -5.47 24.26 14.45
CA ALA A 407 -6.20 23.66 15.57
C ALA A 407 -6.99 24.72 16.31
N VAL A 408 -8.24 24.43 16.62
CA VAL A 408 -9.06 25.30 17.49
C VAL A 408 -8.68 25.05 18.95
N GLU A 409 -8.11 26.09 19.57
CA GLU A 409 -7.69 26.05 20.96
C GLU A 409 -8.23 27.29 21.73
N PRO A 410 -8.71 27.15 22.99
CA PRO A 410 -8.90 25.88 23.68
C PRO A 410 -9.98 25.03 22.99
N LYS A 411 -9.88 23.71 23.12
CA LYS A 411 -10.89 22.78 22.60
C LYS A 411 -12.26 23.09 23.20
N PRO A 412 -13.33 23.17 22.37
CA PRO A 412 -14.67 23.50 22.87
C PRO A 412 -15.30 22.38 23.72
N THR A 413 -14.80 21.17 23.63
CA THR A 413 -15.25 19.98 24.37
C THR A 413 -14.14 18.94 24.45
N GLU A 414 -14.24 17.98 25.38
CA GLU A 414 -13.41 16.77 25.42
C GLU A 414 -14.14 15.54 24.84
N ASN A 415 -15.40 15.67 24.41
CA ASN A 415 -16.13 14.57 23.80
C ASN A 415 -15.70 14.37 22.36
N ASP A 416 -15.73 13.13 21.89
CA ASP A 416 -15.44 12.80 20.48
C ASP A 416 -16.45 13.49 19.56
N LEU A 417 -15.95 14.06 18.48
CA LEU A 417 -16.72 14.76 17.45
C LEU A 417 -16.77 13.91 16.18
N GLN A 418 -17.94 13.78 15.54
CA GLN A 418 -18.18 12.80 14.49
C GLN A 418 -18.63 13.41 13.16
N GLY A 419 -19.51 14.37 13.18
CA GLY A 419 -20.15 14.92 11.99
C GLY A 419 -20.01 16.43 11.88
N VAL A 420 -19.97 16.94 10.65
CA VAL A 420 -19.87 18.38 10.33
C VAL A 420 -20.82 18.72 9.19
N ALA A 421 -21.62 19.78 9.36
CA ALA A 421 -22.44 20.35 8.29
C ALA A 421 -22.50 21.87 8.39
N ALA A 422 -22.80 22.54 7.27
CA ALA A 422 -22.98 23.97 7.20
C ALA A 422 -24.27 24.35 6.46
N LEU A 423 -25.02 25.28 7.00
CA LEU A 423 -26.26 25.79 6.40
C LEU A 423 -26.46 27.28 6.73
N GLY A 424 -26.70 28.10 5.73
CA GLY A 424 -27.01 29.52 5.93
C GLY A 424 -25.95 30.33 6.69
N GLY A 425 -24.68 29.91 6.61
CA GLY A 425 -23.56 30.52 7.33
C GLY A 425 -23.39 30.04 8.78
N THR A 426 -24.25 29.13 9.24
CA THR A 426 -24.09 28.42 10.53
C THR A 426 -23.43 27.09 10.30
N TRP A 427 -22.42 26.77 11.10
CA TRP A 427 -21.72 25.47 11.14
C TRP A 427 -22.22 24.70 12.34
N VAL A 428 -22.44 23.43 12.14
CA VAL A 428 -22.84 22.49 13.19
C VAL A 428 -21.86 21.31 13.18
N VAL A 429 -21.38 20.96 14.36
CA VAL A 429 -20.61 19.76 14.64
C VAL A 429 -21.37 18.91 15.64
N THR A 430 -21.43 17.61 15.42
CA THR A 430 -22.11 16.65 16.31
C THR A 430 -21.13 15.60 16.82
N GLY A 431 -21.42 15.00 17.98
CA GLY A 431 -20.52 14.02 18.57
C GLY A 431 -21.09 13.24 19.75
N GLY A 432 -20.18 12.70 20.54
CA GLY A 432 -20.45 11.87 21.70
C GLY A 432 -21.25 12.60 22.77
N LYS A 433 -22.05 11.82 23.55
CA LYS A 433 -22.90 12.31 24.63
C LYS A 433 -23.89 13.41 24.23
N GLY A 434 -24.37 13.38 22.97
CA GLY A 434 -25.28 14.38 22.44
C GLY A 434 -24.66 15.76 22.26
N THR A 435 -23.33 15.86 22.18
CA THR A 435 -22.62 17.12 21.97
C THR A 435 -23.00 17.74 20.62
N VAL A 436 -23.30 19.02 20.65
CA VAL A 436 -23.46 19.86 19.46
C VAL A 436 -22.62 21.11 19.64
N LEU A 437 -21.82 21.45 18.65
CA LEU A 437 -21.08 22.72 18.60
C LEU A 437 -21.57 23.55 17.42
N THR A 438 -21.65 24.85 17.59
CA THR A 438 -22.01 25.78 16.52
C THR A 438 -21.01 26.91 16.39
N THR A 439 -20.80 27.37 15.15
CA THR A 439 -20.01 28.57 14.86
C THR A 439 -20.50 29.25 13.58
N ARG A 440 -20.11 30.50 13.39
CA ARG A 440 -20.31 31.26 12.15
C ARG A 440 -19.02 31.65 11.46
N ASP A 441 -17.92 31.62 12.18
CA ASP A 441 -16.61 32.08 11.71
C ASP A 441 -15.51 30.98 11.74
N GLY A 442 -15.81 29.78 12.27
CA GLY A 442 -14.87 28.69 12.44
C GLY A 442 -13.84 28.90 13.56
N LYS A 443 -13.91 30.06 14.27
CA LYS A 443 -12.94 30.43 15.32
C LYS A 443 -13.53 30.36 16.72
N GLN A 444 -14.75 30.86 16.88
CA GLN A 444 -15.46 30.80 18.15
C GLN A 444 -16.59 29.78 18.07
N TRP A 445 -16.58 28.82 18.98
CA TRP A 445 -17.51 27.69 19.00
C TRP A 445 -18.37 27.75 20.28
N ALA A 446 -19.65 27.67 20.10
CA ALA A 446 -20.62 27.55 21.20
C ALA A 446 -21.01 26.09 21.37
N ALA A 447 -20.96 25.58 22.61
CA ALA A 447 -21.35 24.22 22.95
C ALA A 447 -22.83 24.16 23.37
N HIS A 448 -23.57 23.21 22.81
CA HIS A 448 -24.97 22.91 23.10
C HIS A 448 -25.15 21.44 23.40
N GLN A 449 -26.27 21.07 24.02
CA GLN A 449 -26.68 19.74 24.32
C GLN A 449 -27.91 19.32 23.52
N ALA A 450 -27.79 18.33 22.67
CA ALA A 450 -28.95 17.72 22.01
C ALA A 450 -29.82 16.95 23.03
N PRO A 451 -31.13 16.74 22.73
CA PRO A 451 -32.05 15.99 23.63
C PRO A 451 -31.79 14.48 23.64
N VAL A 452 -30.52 14.07 23.60
CA VAL A 452 -30.03 12.69 23.65
C VAL A 452 -28.72 12.65 24.43
N THR A 453 -28.39 11.45 24.96
CA THR A 453 -27.15 11.22 25.71
C THR A 453 -26.16 10.29 24.99
N GLY A 454 -26.59 9.71 23.86
CA GLY A 454 -25.79 8.84 23.02
C GLY A 454 -24.92 9.60 22.02
N ILE A 455 -24.26 8.88 21.15
CA ILE A 455 -23.40 9.44 20.09
C ILE A 455 -24.27 9.89 18.91
N LEU A 456 -24.06 11.13 18.47
CA LEU A 456 -24.53 11.62 17.18
C LEU A 456 -23.43 11.39 16.14
N THR A 457 -23.62 10.40 15.27
CA THR A 457 -22.60 9.86 14.34
C THR A 457 -22.44 10.67 13.07
N SER A 458 -23.47 11.42 12.68
CA SER A 458 -23.47 12.20 11.44
C SER A 458 -24.41 13.39 11.54
N VAL A 459 -24.11 14.45 10.82
CA VAL A 459 -25.03 15.57 10.57
C VAL A 459 -24.94 15.98 9.11
N GLU A 460 -26.08 16.34 8.53
CA GLU A 460 -26.22 16.78 7.14
C GLU A 460 -27.12 18.01 7.06
N ALA A 461 -26.79 18.93 6.17
CA ALA A 461 -27.65 20.05 5.83
C ALA A 461 -28.61 19.65 4.69
N PHE A 462 -29.90 19.69 4.94
CA PHE A 462 -30.90 19.33 3.95
C PHE A 462 -32.04 20.31 3.89
N ARG A 463 -32.24 20.92 2.73
CA ARG A 463 -33.18 22.02 2.54
C ARG A 463 -32.87 23.16 3.49
N GLU A 464 -33.77 23.48 4.42
CA GLU A 464 -33.63 24.61 5.36
C GLU A 464 -33.38 24.15 6.80
N GLN A 465 -32.84 22.91 6.99
CA GLN A 465 -32.59 22.39 8.33
C GLN A 465 -31.36 21.47 8.35
N PHE A 466 -30.83 21.28 9.54
CA PHE A 466 -29.87 20.23 9.85
C PHE A 466 -30.59 18.93 10.22
N VAL A 467 -30.02 17.78 9.82
CA VAL A 467 -30.50 16.47 10.20
C VAL A 467 -29.32 15.72 10.79
N ALA A 468 -29.42 15.28 12.05
CA ALA A 468 -28.41 14.50 12.74
C ALA A 468 -28.92 13.08 12.99
N THR A 469 -28.02 12.10 12.91
CA THR A 469 -28.30 10.68 13.16
C THR A 469 -27.32 10.11 14.18
N GLY A 470 -27.67 8.96 14.81
CA GLY A 470 -26.81 8.39 15.82
C GLY A 470 -27.24 7.03 16.35
N GLU A 471 -26.82 6.76 17.58
CA GLU A 471 -27.16 5.55 18.34
C GLU A 471 -28.66 5.38 18.50
N ASP A 472 -29.11 4.13 18.72
CA ASP A 472 -30.49 3.78 19.04
C ASP A 472 -31.52 4.33 18.04
N GLY A 473 -31.16 4.38 16.77
CA GLY A 473 -32.01 4.89 15.70
C GLY A 473 -32.33 6.38 15.82
N VAL A 474 -31.52 7.13 16.52
CA VAL A 474 -31.75 8.58 16.70
C VAL A 474 -31.72 9.30 15.34
N ILE A 475 -32.79 10.06 15.07
CA ILE A 475 -32.83 11.11 14.05
C ILE A 475 -33.29 12.39 14.75
N LEU A 476 -32.51 13.45 14.61
CA LEU A 476 -32.84 14.82 15.09
C LEU A 476 -32.87 15.77 13.92
N THR A 477 -33.75 16.79 14.01
CA THR A 477 -33.78 17.91 13.05
C THR A 477 -33.70 19.23 13.79
N SER A 478 -33.00 20.19 13.20
CA SER A 478 -32.86 21.54 13.75
C SER A 478 -32.85 22.60 12.63
N PRO A 479 -33.56 23.70 12.74
CA PRO A 479 -33.52 24.80 11.78
C PRO A 479 -32.27 25.69 11.94
N ASP A 480 -31.65 25.72 13.13
CA ASP A 480 -30.60 26.65 13.52
C ASP A 480 -29.32 26.01 14.09
N GLY A 481 -29.36 24.66 14.31
CA GLY A 481 -28.27 23.92 14.92
C GLY A 481 -28.23 23.95 16.45
N VAL A 482 -29.18 24.67 17.09
CA VAL A 482 -29.27 24.83 18.55
C VAL A 482 -30.47 24.08 19.11
N ASP A 483 -31.65 24.32 18.55
CA ASP A 483 -32.89 23.68 18.98
C ASP A 483 -33.14 22.40 18.14
N TRP A 484 -33.11 21.24 18.80
CA TRP A 484 -33.21 19.94 18.14
C TRP A 484 -34.51 19.21 18.50
N ALA A 485 -35.21 18.73 17.50
CA ALA A 485 -36.40 17.89 17.63
C ALA A 485 -36.16 16.47 17.17
N ARG A 486 -36.53 15.48 18.02
CA ARG A 486 -36.43 14.05 17.68
C ARG A 486 -37.48 13.66 16.63
N ARG A 487 -37.09 12.82 15.69
CA ARG A 487 -37.92 12.20 14.67
C ARG A 487 -37.95 10.70 14.84
N ASP A 488 -39.03 10.07 14.42
CA ASP A 488 -39.13 8.63 14.39
C ASP A 488 -38.38 8.06 13.18
N SER A 489 -37.44 7.17 13.42
CA SER A 489 -36.67 6.48 12.39
C SER A 489 -37.24 5.15 12.00
N GLY A 490 -38.16 4.59 12.81
CA GLY A 490 -38.68 3.24 12.66
C GLY A 490 -37.66 2.11 13.01
N THR A 491 -36.50 2.44 13.59
CA THR A 491 -35.46 1.49 14.00
C THR A 491 -34.86 1.86 15.35
N ALA A 492 -34.33 0.86 16.06
CA ALA A 492 -33.51 1.03 17.26
C ALA A 492 -32.01 0.77 16.99
N HIS A 493 -31.64 0.51 15.73
CA HIS A 493 -30.25 0.24 15.36
C HIS A 493 -29.49 1.55 15.09
N TRP A 494 -28.18 1.49 15.20
CA TRP A 494 -27.32 2.63 14.90
C TRP A 494 -27.49 3.11 13.47
N ILE A 495 -27.59 4.42 13.28
CA ILE A 495 -27.56 5.06 11.97
C ILE A 495 -26.20 5.77 11.86
N TYR A 496 -25.30 5.20 11.09
CA TYR A 496 -23.91 5.66 11.02
C TYR A 496 -23.71 6.92 10.19
N ARG A 497 -24.48 7.05 9.10
CA ARG A 497 -24.34 8.20 8.19
C ARG A 497 -25.70 8.62 7.62
N VAL A 498 -25.84 9.92 7.42
CA VAL A 498 -26.92 10.51 6.61
C VAL A 498 -26.30 11.43 5.57
N ARG A 499 -26.79 11.34 4.34
CA ARG A 499 -26.35 12.20 3.21
C ARG A 499 -27.55 12.62 2.37
N ALA A 500 -27.48 13.87 1.86
CA ALA A 500 -28.41 14.37 0.88
C ALA A 500 -27.98 13.90 -0.53
N PHE A 501 -28.90 13.27 -1.24
CA PHE A 501 -28.67 12.80 -2.61
C PHE A 501 -29.96 12.93 -3.42
N ASP A 502 -29.90 13.58 -4.58
CA ASP A 502 -31.01 13.76 -5.53
C ASP A 502 -32.33 14.22 -4.87
N GLY A 503 -32.24 15.25 -4.00
CA GLY A 503 -33.38 15.82 -3.32
C GLY A 503 -34.00 14.97 -2.21
N GLN A 504 -33.35 13.87 -1.84
CA GLN A 504 -33.71 12.96 -0.76
C GLN A 504 -32.58 12.85 0.28
N LEU A 505 -32.94 12.38 1.48
CA LEU A 505 -31.98 11.95 2.48
C LEU A 505 -31.86 10.43 2.44
N VAL A 506 -30.61 9.96 2.36
CA VAL A 506 -30.26 8.55 2.51
C VAL A 506 -29.55 8.36 3.83
N ALA A 507 -30.06 7.45 4.66
CA ALA A 507 -29.43 7.08 5.92
C ALA A 507 -29.01 5.61 5.87
N VAL A 508 -27.80 5.30 6.35
CA VAL A 508 -27.25 3.94 6.42
C VAL A 508 -26.80 3.65 7.84
N GLY A 509 -26.98 2.40 8.25
CA GLY A 509 -26.71 1.99 9.62
C GLY A 509 -26.56 0.49 9.80
N GLN A 510 -26.67 0.07 11.04
CA GLN A 510 -26.64 -1.35 11.44
C GLN A 510 -27.92 -2.07 10.96
N ALA A 511 -27.75 -3.31 10.49
CA ALA A 511 -28.85 -4.19 10.09
C ALA A 511 -29.31 -5.07 11.25
#